data_9f6791b4def7f2f5e69caf3b2b7cd52a
#
_entry.id   9f6791b4def7f2f5e69caf3b2b7cd52a
#
_cell.length_a   1.000
_cell.length_b   1.000
_cell.length_c   1.000
_cell.angle_alpha   90.00
_cell.angle_beta   90.00
_cell.angle_gamma   90.00
#
_symmetry.space_group_name_H-M   'P 1'
#
loop_
_entity.id
_entity.type
_entity.pdbx_description
1 polymer ?
#
loop_
_entity_poly.entity_id
_entity_poly.type
_entity_poly.pdbx_seq_one_letter_code
_entity_poly.pdbx_strand_id
1 'polypeptide(L)'
;MKHNIYTILFIYFMLITNMFSQQDPMFTKYMFISDMMVNPASTGRGDKTKTAIFYRNQWNGVQGAPTTAGLSYEMPLNEGSAGIGLNLYQDKIGFETHSGVYVNYAYHLQLQKGITLSLGIKGGMSFYQANLTDALTPEPQNFDPIFASNNKVVVPKTGAGIFLASSRTYFGFSVPVLAALMPNSNFVFNDDNAYLSRHFYATGGHIFDIPDTDLQLKPSIFLKYHKAAPLQLDFSAQLWYKDLFSFGLSYRTGDAISAITDIAISKQFVFSYAYDYTNSEFRNIGQSAHEFIITYQWAKKNVKVPSIHKFSTLPRF
;
A
#
# COMPACT_ATOMS: atom_id res chain seq x y z
N MET A 1 -40.05 -23.28 20.48
CA MET A 1 -38.63 -23.60 20.73
C MET A 1 -37.67 -23.27 19.56
N LYS A 2 -38.03 -23.48 18.30
CA LYS A 2 -37.11 -23.17 17.15
C LYS A 2 -36.82 -21.68 16.97
N HIS A 3 -37.76 -20.78 17.22
CA HIS A 3 -37.54 -19.33 17.09
C HIS A 3 -36.50 -18.77 18.10
N ASN A 4 -36.44 -19.32 19.29
CA ASN A 4 -35.51 -18.85 20.33
C ASN A 4 -34.05 -19.20 20.01
N ILE A 5 -33.81 -20.29 19.27
CA ILE A 5 -32.45 -20.70 18.87
C ILE A 5 -31.86 -19.73 17.84
N TYR A 6 -32.65 -19.28 16.86
CA TYR A 6 -32.19 -18.30 15.86
C TYR A 6 -31.94 -16.92 16.48
N THR A 7 -32.74 -16.53 17.46
CA THR A 7 -32.55 -15.28 18.20
C THR A 7 -31.27 -15.34 19.05
N ILE A 8 -31.00 -16.47 19.72
CA ILE A 8 -29.76 -16.66 20.51
C ILE A 8 -28.53 -16.71 19.58
N LEU A 9 -28.60 -17.38 18.46
CA LEU A 9 -27.53 -17.40 17.44
C LEU A 9 -27.28 -16.01 16.86
N PHE A 10 -28.32 -15.21 16.61
CA PHE A 10 -28.20 -13.85 16.12
C PHE A 10 -27.57 -12.92 17.17
N ILE A 11 -27.97 -13.05 18.43
CA ILE A 11 -27.37 -12.29 19.55
C ILE A 11 -25.92 -12.71 19.78
N TYR A 12 -25.59 -14.01 19.68
CA TYR A 12 -24.23 -14.51 19.79
C TYR A 12 -23.34 -14.01 18.63
N PHE A 13 -23.88 -13.93 17.41
CA PHE A 13 -23.18 -13.35 16.26
C PHE A 13 -22.95 -11.85 16.38
N MET A 14 -23.87 -11.09 17.03
CA MET A 14 -23.70 -9.67 17.32
C MET A 14 -22.68 -9.36 18.43
N LEU A 15 -22.41 -10.31 19.33
CA LEU A 15 -21.46 -10.14 20.43
C LEU A 15 -19.98 -10.38 20.02
N ILE A 16 -19.71 -10.81 18.78
CA ILE A 16 -18.35 -11.13 18.30
C ILE A 16 -17.72 -9.96 17.54
N THR A 17 -18.36 -8.80 17.45
CA THR A 17 -17.72 -7.63 16.85
C THR A 17 -16.75 -6.97 17.83
N ASN A 18 -15.57 -7.54 17.99
CA ASN A 18 -14.44 -6.82 18.54
C ASN A 18 -14.01 -5.78 17.48
N MET A 19 -14.42 -4.53 17.67
CA MET A 19 -13.97 -3.41 16.84
C MET A 19 -12.52 -3.05 17.23
N PHE A 20 -11.55 -3.77 16.71
CA PHE A 20 -10.16 -3.35 16.75
C PHE A 20 -9.82 -2.71 15.40
N SER A 21 -9.91 -1.39 15.34
CA SER A 21 -9.49 -0.61 14.18
C SER A 21 -8.09 -0.08 14.40
N GLN A 22 -7.08 -0.87 14.08
CA GLN A 22 -5.72 -0.39 13.85
C GLN A 22 -5.34 -0.76 12.42
N GLN A 23 -5.83 0.00 11.46
CA GLN A 23 -5.29 -0.03 10.10
C GLN A 23 -4.06 0.86 10.07
N ASP A 24 -2.96 0.36 9.56
CA ASP A 24 -1.86 1.20 9.14
C ASP A 24 -2.36 2.02 7.94
N PRO A 25 -2.64 3.33 8.09
CA PRO A 25 -3.32 4.12 7.06
C PRO A 25 -2.49 4.22 5.79
N MET A 26 -1.19 4.04 5.91
CA MET A 26 -0.26 4.05 4.79
C MET A 26 -0.61 2.99 3.73
N PHE A 27 -1.23 1.90 4.08
CA PHE A 27 -1.44 0.78 3.17
C PHE A 27 -2.85 0.67 2.58
N THR A 28 -3.64 1.71 2.62
CA THR A 28 -5.01 1.63 2.12
C THR A 28 -5.15 1.72 0.61
N LYS A 29 -4.16 2.24 -0.14
CA LYS A 29 -4.26 2.49 -1.60
C LYS A 29 -3.02 2.16 -2.44
N TYR A 30 -2.06 1.44 -1.91
CA TYR A 30 -0.73 1.26 -2.50
C TYR A 30 -0.66 0.50 -3.80
N MET A 31 -1.69 -0.24 -4.19
CA MET A 31 -1.71 -0.86 -5.52
C MET A 31 -1.54 0.17 -6.64
N PHE A 32 -1.84 1.44 -6.33
CA PHE A 32 -1.82 2.52 -7.32
C PHE A 32 -0.59 3.43 -7.20
N ILE A 33 0.18 3.34 -6.11
CA ILE A 33 1.33 4.23 -5.87
C ILE A 33 2.64 3.58 -6.33
N SER A 34 2.98 2.45 -5.75
CA SER A 34 4.18 1.67 -6.07
C SER A 34 4.05 0.27 -5.52
N ASP A 35 4.09 -0.70 -6.40
CA ASP A 35 3.97 -2.12 -6.04
C ASP A 35 5.00 -2.54 -5.00
N MET A 36 6.24 -2.00 -5.05
CA MET A 36 7.33 -2.38 -4.15
C MET A 36 7.11 -1.92 -2.70
N MET A 37 6.25 -0.92 -2.44
CA MET A 37 5.92 -0.52 -1.08
C MET A 37 5.08 -1.58 -0.38
N VAL A 38 4.18 -2.21 -1.14
CA VAL A 38 3.32 -3.31 -0.69
C VAL A 38 4.06 -4.63 -0.73
N ASN A 39 4.77 -4.92 -1.82
CA ASN A 39 5.45 -6.19 -2.03
C ASN A 39 6.89 -5.96 -2.51
N PRO A 40 7.92 -6.19 -1.67
CA PRO A 40 9.30 -5.98 -2.05
C PRO A 40 9.74 -6.85 -3.24
N ALA A 41 9.05 -7.96 -3.55
CA ALA A 41 9.37 -8.80 -4.68
C ALA A 41 9.02 -8.18 -6.04
N SER A 42 8.24 -7.09 -6.08
CA SER A 42 7.94 -6.35 -7.32
C SER A 42 9.03 -5.34 -7.69
N THR A 43 10.00 -5.09 -6.81
CA THR A 43 11.03 -4.05 -6.96
C THR A 43 11.86 -4.23 -8.23
N GLY A 44 11.97 -3.15 -9.03
CA GLY A 44 12.80 -3.11 -10.23
C GLY A 44 12.40 -4.11 -11.31
N ARG A 45 11.16 -4.58 -11.29
CA ARG A 45 10.63 -5.47 -12.32
C ARG A 45 10.42 -4.70 -13.61
N GLY A 46 10.95 -5.24 -14.70
CA GLY A 46 10.89 -4.64 -16.03
C GLY A 46 12.20 -4.00 -16.49
N ASP A 47 12.10 -3.11 -17.47
CA ASP A 47 13.25 -2.51 -18.17
C ASP A 47 13.48 -1.04 -17.80
N LYS A 48 12.61 -0.46 -16.99
CA LYS A 48 12.63 0.96 -16.68
C LYS A 48 12.99 1.22 -15.22
N THR A 49 13.81 2.23 -15.03
CA THR A 49 13.96 2.88 -13.74
C THR A 49 12.76 3.77 -13.52
N LYS A 50 12.21 3.79 -12.32
CA LYS A 50 11.02 4.57 -11.96
C LYS A 50 11.26 5.37 -10.69
N THR A 51 10.73 6.57 -10.67
CA THR A 51 10.61 7.40 -9.46
C THR A 51 9.17 7.87 -9.35
N ALA A 52 8.56 7.74 -8.18
CA ALA A 52 7.23 8.27 -7.96
C ALA A 52 7.21 9.10 -6.68
N ILE A 53 6.54 10.24 -6.75
CA ILE A 53 6.20 11.09 -5.60
C ILE A 53 4.70 10.99 -5.42
N PHE A 54 4.27 10.84 -4.19
CA PHE A 54 2.86 10.74 -3.87
C PHE A 54 2.50 11.60 -2.66
N TYR A 55 1.24 12.04 -2.66
CA TYR A 55 0.61 12.75 -1.56
C TYR A 55 -0.83 12.28 -1.41
N ARG A 56 -1.23 11.95 -0.20
CA ARG A 56 -2.58 11.56 0.16
C ARG A 56 -3.10 12.42 1.30
N ASN A 57 -4.29 12.96 1.15
CA ASN A 57 -5.05 13.63 2.19
C ASN A 57 -6.35 12.83 2.43
N GLN A 58 -6.50 12.29 3.62
CA GLN A 58 -7.66 11.49 4.02
C GLN A 58 -8.57 12.30 4.93
N TRP A 59 -9.87 12.06 4.86
CA TRP A 59 -10.91 12.77 5.65
C TRP A 59 -10.81 14.29 5.51
N ASN A 60 -10.87 14.76 4.28
CA ASN A 60 -10.74 16.17 3.96
C ASN A 60 -11.73 17.04 4.78
N GLY A 61 -11.21 18.12 5.39
CA GLY A 61 -11.98 19.03 6.25
C GLY A 61 -11.94 18.69 7.74
N VAL A 62 -11.33 17.57 8.14
CA VAL A 62 -11.17 17.20 9.56
C VAL A 62 -9.83 17.68 10.09
N GLN A 63 -9.82 18.40 11.21
CA GLN A 63 -8.60 18.83 11.85
C GLN A 63 -7.79 17.62 12.38
N GLY A 64 -6.51 17.55 12.06
CA GLY A 64 -5.66 16.42 12.43
C GLY A 64 -5.88 15.16 11.60
N ALA A 65 -6.64 15.26 10.50
CA ALA A 65 -6.85 14.15 9.58
C ALA A 65 -5.54 13.58 9.01
N PRO A 66 -5.51 12.28 8.64
CA PRO A 66 -4.32 11.64 8.13
C PRO A 66 -3.82 12.28 6.84
N THR A 67 -2.52 12.56 6.78
CA THR A 67 -1.82 12.99 5.56
C THR A 67 -0.60 12.12 5.37
N THR A 68 -0.47 11.53 4.17
CA THR A 68 0.67 10.70 3.81
C THR A 68 1.38 11.28 2.60
N ALA A 69 2.69 11.41 2.69
CA ALA A 69 3.53 11.82 1.55
C ALA A 69 4.73 10.87 1.44
N GLY A 70 5.25 10.71 0.24
CA GLY A 70 6.44 9.91 0.08
C GLY A 70 7.02 9.91 -1.31
N LEU A 71 8.16 9.22 -1.41
CA LEU A 71 8.93 9.04 -2.62
C LEU A 71 9.32 7.57 -2.73
N SER A 72 9.18 7.02 -3.92
CA SER A 72 9.72 5.72 -4.27
C SER A 72 10.69 5.86 -5.45
N TYR A 73 11.77 5.10 -5.40
CA TYR A 73 12.73 4.95 -6.49
C TYR A 73 13.02 3.47 -6.68
N GLU A 74 12.95 2.97 -7.89
CA GLU A 74 13.29 1.59 -8.20
C GLU A 74 14.00 1.49 -9.54
N MET A 75 14.95 0.56 -9.63
CA MET A 75 15.65 0.30 -10.87
C MET A 75 15.95 -1.19 -11.06
N PRO A 76 15.88 -1.68 -12.30
CA PRO A 76 16.35 -3.03 -12.65
C PRO A 76 17.87 -3.10 -12.59
N LEU A 77 18.37 -4.24 -12.13
CA LEU A 77 19.77 -4.63 -12.12
C LEU A 77 19.99 -5.88 -13.00
N ASN A 78 21.22 -6.09 -13.43
CA ASN A 78 21.64 -7.31 -14.13
C ASN A 78 20.65 -7.72 -15.24
N GLU A 79 20.37 -6.80 -16.16
CA GLU A 79 19.46 -7.03 -17.30
C GLU A 79 18.04 -7.49 -16.88
N GLY A 80 17.58 -7.05 -15.71
CA GLY A 80 16.25 -7.37 -15.20
C GLY A 80 16.15 -8.67 -14.40
N SER A 81 17.27 -9.34 -14.12
CA SER A 81 17.28 -10.53 -13.23
C SER A 81 17.23 -10.15 -11.73
N ALA A 82 17.44 -8.88 -11.41
CA ALA A 82 17.31 -8.35 -10.06
C ALA A 82 16.78 -6.91 -10.09
N GLY A 83 16.35 -6.40 -8.94
CA GLY A 83 15.95 -5.02 -8.76
C GLY A 83 16.34 -4.47 -7.40
N ILE A 84 16.59 -3.18 -7.33
CA ILE A 84 16.79 -2.44 -6.09
C ILE A 84 15.84 -1.25 -6.03
N GLY A 85 15.37 -0.93 -4.84
CA GLY A 85 14.48 0.21 -4.63
C GLY A 85 14.67 0.88 -3.29
N LEU A 86 14.28 2.14 -3.24
CA LEU A 86 14.26 2.99 -2.04
C LEU A 86 12.86 3.53 -1.83
N ASN A 87 12.34 3.44 -0.63
CA ASN A 87 11.09 4.03 -0.20
C ASN A 87 11.32 5.00 0.93
N LEU A 88 10.81 6.21 0.77
CA LEU A 88 10.74 7.23 1.80
C LEU A 88 9.28 7.61 1.97
N TYR A 89 8.81 7.69 3.20
CA TYR A 89 7.47 8.19 3.47
C TYR A 89 7.36 8.87 4.81
N GLN A 90 6.36 9.71 4.93
CA GLN A 90 5.89 10.30 6.17
C GLN A 90 4.36 10.23 6.21
N ASP A 91 3.85 9.74 7.31
CA ASP A 91 2.43 9.68 7.64
C ASP A 91 2.18 10.46 8.92
N LYS A 92 1.22 11.39 8.89
CA LYS A 92 0.88 12.25 10.02
C LYS A 92 -0.60 12.09 10.35
N ILE A 93 -0.89 11.80 11.61
CA ILE A 93 -2.25 11.66 12.16
C ILE A 93 -2.30 12.40 13.50
N GLY A 94 -3.06 13.50 13.58
CA GLY A 94 -3.13 14.30 14.78
C GLY A 94 -1.75 14.76 15.26
N PHE A 95 -1.35 14.31 16.45
CA PHE A 95 -0.07 14.61 17.09
C PHE A 95 1.03 13.60 16.76
N GLU A 96 0.69 12.52 16.06
CA GLU A 96 1.62 11.46 15.70
C GLU A 96 2.18 11.65 14.29
N THR A 97 3.47 11.39 14.14
CA THR A 97 4.15 11.36 12.85
C THR A 97 4.96 10.08 12.73
N HIS A 98 4.68 9.31 11.70
CA HIS A 98 5.41 8.10 11.35
C HIS A 98 6.18 8.34 10.06
N SER A 99 7.49 8.19 10.09
CA SER A 99 8.33 8.28 8.88
C SER A 99 9.06 6.97 8.67
N GLY A 100 9.37 6.65 7.43
CA GLY A 100 10.09 5.43 7.09
C GLY A 100 11.10 5.63 5.97
N VAL A 101 12.24 4.93 6.10
CA VAL A 101 13.28 4.82 5.08
C VAL A 101 13.57 3.34 4.88
N TYR A 102 13.32 2.82 3.67
CA TYR A 102 13.47 1.40 3.39
C TYR A 102 14.17 1.16 2.06
N VAL A 103 15.06 0.20 2.06
CA VAL A 103 15.65 -0.37 0.85
C VAL A 103 15.00 -1.72 0.57
N ASN A 104 14.67 -1.94 -0.70
CA ASN A 104 14.13 -3.20 -1.19
C ASN A 104 15.11 -3.82 -2.18
N TYR A 105 15.21 -5.13 -2.14
CA TYR A 105 15.93 -5.92 -3.13
C TYR A 105 15.06 -7.08 -3.59
N ALA A 106 15.00 -7.29 -4.88
CA ALA A 106 14.29 -8.43 -5.48
C ALA A 106 15.19 -9.20 -6.44
N TYR A 107 15.01 -10.51 -6.46
CA TYR A 107 15.62 -11.41 -7.44
C TYR A 107 14.52 -12.02 -8.30
N HIS A 108 14.69 -11.96 -9.63
CA HIS A 108 13.70 -12.34 -10.62
C HIS A 108 14.14 -13.62 -11.35
N LEU A 109 13.50 -14.73 -11.02
CA LEU A 109 13.74 -16.05 -11.60
C LEU A 109 12.81 -16.26 -12.79
N GLN A 110 13.36 -16.45 -13.97
CA GLN A 110 12.57 -16.86 -15.13
C GLN A 110 12.32 -18.36 -15.08
N LEU A 111 11.10 -18.78 -14.70
CA LEU A 111 10.71 -20.20 -14.59
C LEU A 111 10.49 -20.81 -15.97
N GLN A 112 9.80 -20.10 -16.85
CA GLN A 112 9.50 -20.48 -18.22
C GLN A 112 9.48 -19.23 -19.09
N LYS A 113 9.44 -19.42 -20.43
CA LYS A 113 9.29 -18.30 -21.34
C LYS A 113 7.98 -17.55 -21.04
N GLY A 114 8.10 -16.34 -20.51
CA GLY A 114 6.97 -15.49 -20.17
C GLY A 114 6.45 -15.59 -18.73
N ILE A 115 7.05 -16.42 -17.86
CA ILE A 115 6.66 -16.53 -16.44
C ILE A 115 7.87 -16.25 -15.56
N THR A 116 7.77 -15.27 -14.71
CA THR A 116 8.81 -14.85 -13.76
C THR A 116 8.32 -14.99 -12.32
N LEU A 117 9.10 -15.68 -11.49
CA LEU A 117 8.96 -15.71 -10.05
C LEU A 117 9.95 -14.72 -9.44
N SER A 118 9.48 -13.80 -8.64
CA SER A 118 10.31 -12.83 -7.95
C SER A 118 10.27 -13.09 -6.45
N LEU A 119 11.42 -13.04 -5.81
CA LEU A 119 11.58 -13.11 -4.36
C LEU A 119 12.15 -11.78 -3.89
N GLY A 120 11.55 -11.17 -2.89
CA GLY A 120 11.94 -9.84 -2.43
C GLY A 120 12.12 -9.76 -0.93
N ILE A 121 13.06 -8.94 -0.52
CA ILE A 121 13.28 -8.55 0.86
C ILE A 121 13.31 -7.03 1.00
N LYS A 122 12.93 -6.57 2.17
CA LYS A 122 12.92 -5.16 2.54
C LYS A 122 13.59 -5.00 3.88
N GLY A 123 14.41 -3.96 4.03
CA GLY A 123 15.02 -3.58 5.31
C GLY A 123 15.10 -2.07 5.43
N GLY A 124 14.97 -1.56 6.66
CA GLY A 124 15.03 -0.11 6.90
C GLY A 124 14.61 0.26 8.31
N MET A 125 14.26 1.53 8.50
CA MET A 125 13.94 2.11 9.78
C MET A 125 12.62 2.88 9.73
N SER A 126 11.80 2.70 10.77
CA SER A 126 10.65 3.56 11.09
C SER A 126 11.00 4.51 12.22
N PHE A 127 10.57 5.75 12.06
CA PHE A 127 10.71 6.81 13.05
C PHE A 127 9.30 7.17 13.53
N TYR A 128 9.03 6.96 14.79
CA TYR A 128 7.78 7.30 15.44
C TYR A 128 7.99 8.53 16.31
N GLN A 129 7.15 9.53 16.14
CA GLN A 129 7.18 10.75 16.95
C GLN A 129 5.76 11.10 17.36
N ALA A 130 5.53 11.28 18.66
CA ALA A 130 4.29 11.79 19.21
C ALA A 130 4.57 13.12 19.91
N ASN A 131 3.98 14.21 19.39
CA ASN A 131 4.10 15.56 19.96
C ASN A 131 2.98 15.79 20.98
N LEU A 132 3.05 15.11 22.11
CA LEU A 132 1.98 15.11 23.12
C LEU A 132 1.84 16.45 23.84
N THR A 133 2.91 17.26 23.86
CA THR A 133 2.87 18.61 24.47
C THR A 133 1.98 19.60 23.70
N ASP A 134 1.65 19.29 22.44
CA ASP A 134 0.74 20.11 21.61
C ASP A 134 -0.72 19.78 21.86
N ALA A 135 -1.01 18.75 22.64
CA ALA A 135 -2.37 18.36 23.00
C ALA A 135 -2.97 19.35 23.99
N LEU A 136 -4.10 19.98 23.60
CA LEU A 136 -4.86 20.84 24.50
C LEU A 136 -5.65 19.95 25.46
N THR A 137 -5.25 19.92 26.73
CA THR A 137 -6.05 19.25 27.77
C THR A 137 -7.10 20.21 28.33
N PRO A 138 -8.35 19.75 28.55
CA PRO A 138 -9.46 20.62 29.02
C PRO A 138 -9.23 21.25 30.40
N GLU A 139 -8.38 20.67 31.25
CA GLU A 139 -8.10 21.14 32.58
C GLU A 139 -6.60 21.44 32.78
N PRO A 140 -6.23 22.76 32.85
CA PRO A 140 -4.83 23.15 33.10
C PRO A 140 -4.30 22.76 34.49
N GLN A 141 -5.19 22.39 35.42
CA GLN A 141 -4.84 22.11 36.82
C GLN A 141 -4.45 20.64 37.08
N ASN A 142 -4.83 19.72 36.21
CA ASN A 142 -4.45 18.31 36.29
C ASN A 142 -3.56 17.95 35.09
N PHE A 143 -2.29 18.39 35.18
CA PHE A 143 -1.30 18.06 34.16
C PHE A 143 -1.02 16.55 34.19
N ASP A 144 -1.57 15.83 33.21
CA ASP A 144 -1.27 14.42 33.03
C ASP A 144 0.21 14.28 32.61
N PRO A 145 1.05 13.58 33.40
CA PRO A 145 2.46 13.39 33.07
C PRO A 145 2.70 12.78 31.69
N ILE A 146 1.74 12.08 31.10
CA ILE A 146 1.83 11.52 29.75
C ILE A 146 2.01 12.63 28.70
N PHE A 147 1.38 13.78 28.88
CA PHE A 147 1.49 14.93 27.98
C PHE A 147 2.66 15.86 28.28
N ALA A 148 3.49 15.53 29.30
CA ALA A 148 4.62 16.34 29.71
C ALA A 148 5.81 16.29 28.74
N SER A 149 5.89 15.28 27.88
CA SER A 149 7.05 15.09 27.00
C SER A 149 6.66 14.49 25.66
N ASN A 150 7.43 14.85 24.64
CA ASN A 150 7.32 14.28 23.32
C ASN A 150 8.10 12.95 23.25
N ASN A 151 7.48 11.94 22.66
CA ASN A 151 8.08 10.62 22.50
C ASN A 151 8.67 10.46 21.11
N LYS A 152 9.89 9.93 21.02
CA LYS A 152 10.55 9.58 19.75
C LYS A 152 11.15 8.19 19.85
N VAL A 153 10.82 7.33 18.89
CA VAL A 153 11.32 5.95 18.83
C VAL A 153 11.77 5.64 17.41
N VAL A 154 12.92 4.98 17.30
CA VAL A 154 13.45 4.45 16.02
C VAL A 154 13.39 2.94 16.06
N VAL A 155 12.74 2.34 15.07
CA VAL A 155 12.52 0.90 15.01
C VAL A 155 13.01 0.36 13.67
N PRO A 156 14.15 -0.36 13.63
CA PRO A 156 14.54 -1.13 12.46
C PRO A 156 13.52 -2.22 12.17
N LYS A 157 13.14 -2.35 10.88
CA LYS A 157 12.13 -3.30 10.41
C LYS A 157 12.60 -4.03 9.18
N THR A 158 12.13 -5.27 9.02
CA THR A 158 12.35 -6.07 7.82
C THR A 158 11.04 -6.60 7.28
N GLY A 159 11.01 -6.87 5.97
CA GLY A 159 9.85 -7.46 5.29
C GLY A 159 10.29 -8.38 4.16
N ALA A 160 9.34 -9.18 3.68
CA ALA A 160 9.58 -10.11 2.59
C ALA A 160 8.34 -10.25 1.70
N GLY A 161 8.55 -10.76 0.48
CA GLY A 161 7.47 -11.04 -0.44
C GLY A 161 7.85 -11.97 -1.56
N ILE A 162 6.82 -12.47 -2.23
CA ILE A 162 6.89 -13.34 -3.40
C ILE A 162 5.95 -12.73 -4.46
N PHE A 163 6.37 -12.75 -5.72
CA PHE A 163 5.57 -12.25 -6.81
C PHE A 163 5.74 -13.13 -8.05
N LEU A 164 4.65 -13.64 -8.57
CA LEU A 164 4.59 -14.44 -9.79
C LEU A 164 3.91 -13.62 -10.89
N ALA A 165 4.56 -13.44 -12.01
CA ALA A 165 3.99 -12.68 -13.12
C ALA A 165 4.25 -13.34 -14.48
N SER A 166 3.25 -13.22 -15.34
CA SER A 166 3.36 -13.45 -16.78
C SER A 166 3.23 -12.13 -17.53
N SER A 167 3.08 -12.19 -18.87
CA SER A 167 2.82 -10.99 -19.68
C SER A 167 1.46 -10.33 -19.41
N ARG A 168 0.51 -11.05 -18.79
CA ARG A 168 -0.89 -10.58 -18.61
C ARG A 168 -1.48 -10.88 -17.24
N THR A 169 -0.86 -11.73 -16.44
CA THR A 169 -1.41 -12.16 -15.15
C THR A 169 -0.34 -12.03 -14.09
N TYR A 170 -0.71 -11.59 -12.91
CA TYR A 170 0.19 -11.58 -11.76
C TYR A 170 -0.51 -12.04 -10.49
N PHE A 171 0.30 -12.56 -9.58
CA PHE A 171 -0.06 -12.87 -8.20
C PHE A 171 1.09 -12.46 -7.29
N GLY A 172 0.78 -11.82 -6.18
CA GLY A 172 1.75 -11.41 -5.18
C GLY A 172 1.29 -11.80 -3.78
N PHE A 173 2.25 -12.15 -2.93
CA PHE A 173 2.05 -12.31 -1.50
C PHE A 173 3.20 -11.64 -0.76
N SER A 174 2.89 -10.90 0.31
CA SER A 174 3.93 -10.18 1.04
C SER A 174 3.57 -9.94 2.50
N VAL A 175 4.62 -9.77 3.28
CA VAL A 175 4.58 -9.30 4.68
C VAL A 175 5.57 -8.13 4.77
N PRO A 176 5.14 -6.88 4.49
CA PRO A 176 6.04 -5.72 4.44
C PRO A 176 6.72 -5.39 5.76
N VAL A 177 6.14 -5.82 6.88
CA VAL A 177 6.75 -5.78 8.22
C VAL A 177 6.70 -7.18 8.80
N LEU A 178 7.76 -7.96 8.59
CA LEU A 178 7.87 -9.33 9.09
C LEU A 178 8.45 -9.37 10.50
N ALA A 179 9.44 -8.54 10.78
CA ALA A 179 10.10 -8.42 12.08
C ALA A 179 10.53 -6.97 12.36
N ALA A 180 10.61 -6.64 13.63
CA ALA A 180 11.07 -5.36 14.14
C ALA A 180 12.11 -5.56 15.25
N LEU A 181 13.14 -4.71 15.28
CA LEU A 181 14.10 -4.65 16.38
C LEU A 181 13.63 -3.60 17.38
N MET A 182 13.24 -4.07 18.57
CA MET A 182 12.71 -3.19 19.59
C MET A 182 13.81 -2.45 20.34
N PRO A 183 13.58 -1.19 20.76
CA PRO A 183 14.48 -0.52 21.67
C PRO A 183 14.74 -1.37 22.92
N ASN A 184 16.00 -1.58 23.26
CA ASN A 184 16.45 -2.37 24.42
C ASN A 184 16.11 -3.87 24.39
N SER A 185 15.81 -4.45 23.25
CA SER A 185 15.52 -5.88 23.11
C SER A 185 16.05 -6.47 21.80
N ASN A 186 15.92 -7.78 21.65
CA ASN A 186 16.29 -8.50 20.44
C ASN A 186 15.24 -8.32 19.33
N PHE A 187 15.51 -8.86 18.14
CA PHE A 187 14.49 -8.94 17.08
C PHE A 187 13.25 -9.67 17.57
N VAL A 188 12.11 -9.03 17.42
CA VAL A 188 10.81 -9.55 17.84
C VAL A 188 10.02 -9.97 16.61
N PHE A 189 9.51 -11.20 16.66
CA PHE A 189 8.59 -11.77 15.68
C PHE A 189 7.16 -11.89 16.25
N ASN A 190 6.93 -11.34 17.45
CA ASN A 190 5.66 -11.44 18.15
C ASN A 190 4.80 -10.19 17.89
N ASP A 191 3.51 -10.39 17.58
CA ASP A 191 2.54 -9.34 17.24
C ASP A 191 2.02 -8.56 18.47
N ASP A 192 2.47 -8.91 19.68
CA ASP A 192 2.02 -8.26 20.94
C ASP A 192 2.67 -6.90 21.19
N ASN A 193 3.33 -6.33 20.16
CA ASN A 193 4.06 -5.09 20.30
C ASN A 193 3.48 -3.98 19.43
N ALA A 194 3.30 -2.78 20.00
CA ALA A 194 2.73 -1.61 19.34
C ALA A 194 3.47 -1.18 18.05
N TYR A 195 4.78 -1.51 17.91
CA TYR A 195 5.59 -1.14 16.76
C TYR A 195 5.67 -2.24 15.68
N LEU A 196 5.17 -3.44 15.96
CA LEU A 196 5.12 -4.55 15.03
C LEU A 196 3.67 -4.90 14.70
N SER A 197 3.10 -4.16 13.76
CA SER A 197 1.79 -4.48 13.19
C SER A 197 2.01 -5.28 11.91
N ARG A 198 1.85 -6.61 12.00
CA ARG A 198 2.10 -7.50 10.87
C ARG A 198 0.88 -7.60 9.98
N HIS A 199 1.01 -7.05 8.77
CA HIS A 199 0.00 -7.17 7.72
C HIS A 199 0.43 -8.22 6.71
N PHE A 200 -0.51 -9.05 6.29
CA PHE A 200 -0.37 -9.99 5.19
C PHE A 200 -1.13 -9.46 3.99
N TYR A 201 -0.45 -9.33 2.86
CA TYR A 201 -1.04 -8.84 1.63
C TYR A 201 -1.01 -9.92 0.56
N ALA A 202 -2.14 -10.06 -0.14
CA ALA A 202 -2.20 -10.84 -1.36
C ALA A 202 -2.78 -9.98 -2.48
N THR A 203 -2.16 -10.01 -3.65
CA THR A 203 -2.56 -9.24 -4.82
C THR A 203 -2.73 -10.16 -6.01
N GLY A 204 -3.64 -9.84 -6.90
CA GLY A 204 -3.79 -10.55 -8.16
C GLY A 204 -4.48 -9.70 -9.20
N GLY A 205 -4.14 -9.89 -10.47
CA GLY A 205 -4.76 -9.17 -11.55
C GLY A 205 -4.48 -9.78 -12.92
N HIS A 206 -5.28 -9.33 -13.89
CA HIS A 206 -5.18 -9.78 -15.27
C HIS A 206 -5.41 -8.62 -16.23
N ILE A 207 -4.82 -8.71 -17.44
CA ILE A 207 -5.04 -7.76 -18.53
C ILE A 207 -5.81 -8.45 -19.63
N PHE A 208 -7.01 -7.94 -19.95
CA PHE A 208 -7.81 -8.32 -21.09
C PHE A 208 -7.70 -7.26 -22.17
N ASP A 209 -7.24 -7.64 -23.39
CA ASP A 209 -7.40 -6.76 -24.55
C ASP A 209 -8.84 -6.86 -25.03
N ILE A 210 -9.49 -5.74 -25.30
CA ILE A 210 -10.82 -5.72 -25.88
C ILE A 210 -10.68 -5.81 -27.40
N PRO A 211 -11.21 -6.89 -28.05
CA PRO A 211 -11.05 -7.09 -29.49
C PRO A 211 -11.50 -5.87 -30.30
N ASP A 212 -10.80 -5.62 -31.39
CA ASP A 212 -11.09 -4.55 -32.36
C ASP A 212 -11.06 -3.12 -31.79
N THR A 213 -10.42 -2.96 -30.61
CA THR A 213 -10.28 -1.65 -29.96
C THR A 213 -8.84 -1.46 -29.43
N ASP A 214 -8.50 -0.21 -29.10
CA ASP A 214 -7.26 0.13 -28.40
C ASP A 214 -7.45 0.12 -26.84
N LEU A 215 -8.47 -0.59 -26.37
CA LEU A 215 -8.83 -0.63 -24.95
C LEU A 215 -8.30 -1.91 -24.28
N GLN A 216 -7.86 -1.74 -23.04
CA GLN A 216 -7.48 -2.85 -22.15
C GLN A 216 -8.23 -2.74 -20.84
N LEU A 217 -8.88 -3.82 -20.42
CA LEU A 217 -9.50 -3.93 -19.10
C LEU A 217 -8.56 -4.63 -18.15
N LYS A 218 -8.30 -4.03 -16.98
CA LYS A 218 -7.41 -4.53 -15.93
C LYS A 218 -8.16 -4.72 -14.61
N PRO A 219 -8.86 -5.84 -14.42
CA PRO A 219 -9.37 -6.20 -13.10
C PRO A 219 -8.23 -6.62 -12.18
N SER A 220 -8.36 -6.24 -10.91
CA SER A 220 -7.41 -6.63 -9.86
C SER A 220 -8.11 -6.79 -8.51
N ILE A 221 -7.49 -7.59 -7.66
CA ILE A 221 -7.90 -7.81 -6.28
C ILE A 221 -6.73 -7.57 -5.35
N PHE A 222 -6.99 -6.91 -4.22
CA PHE A 222 -6.04 -6.74 -3.15
C PHE A 222 -6.67 -7.16 -1.82
N LEU A 223 -6.07 -8.16 -1.19
CA LEU A 223 -6.47 -8.68 0.10
C LEU A 223 -5.49 -8.17 1.15
N LYS A 224 -6.03 -7.63 2.24
CA LYS A 224 -5.30 -7.20 3.42
C LYS A 224 -5.81 -7.94 4.64
N TYR A 225 -4.91 -8.62 5.33
CA TYR A 225 -5.22 -9.33 6.57
C TYR A 225 -4.31 -8.85 7.70
N HIS A 226 -4.93 -8.51 8.81
CA HIS A 226 -4.29 -8.20 10.07
C HIS A 226 -5.03 -8.92 11.21
N LYS A 227 -4.28 -9.44 12.19
CA LYS A 227 -4.87 -10.24 13.31
C LYS A 227 -5.95 -9.48 14.09
N ALA A 228 -5.78 -8.16 14.26
CA ALA A 228 -6.66 -7.31 15.06
C ALA A 228 -7.64 -6.47 14.22
N ALA A 229 -7.82 -6.77 12.92
CA ALA A 229 -8.74 -6.06 12.05
C ALA A 229 -9.55 -7.03 11.18
N PRO A 230 -10.76 -6.67 10.74
CA PRO A 230 -11.50 -7.46 9.77
C PRO A 230 -10.70 -7.62 8.47
N LEU A 231 -10.88 -8.78 7.81
CA LEU A 231 -10.33 -9.01 6.48
C LEU A 231 -10.85 -7.94 5.51
N GLN A 232 -9.96 -7.22 4.85
CA GLN A 232 -10.30 -6.20 3.87
C GLN A 232 -9.95 -6.67 2.46
N LEU A 233 -10.90 -6.49 1.54
CA LEU A 233 -10.78 -6.81 0.13
C LEU A 233 -11.03 -5.56 -0.69
N ASP A 234 -10.11 -5.24 -1.60
CA ASP A 234 -10.28 -4.20 -2.61
C ASP A 234 -10.45 -4.88 -3.97
N PHE A 235 -11.57 -4.67 -4.62
CA PHE A 235 -11.86 -5.09 -6.00
C PHE A 235 -11.74 -3.87 -6.90
N SER A 236 -10.86 -3.93 -7.89
CA SER A 236 -10.63 -2.81 -8.80
C SER A 236 -10.77 -3.24 -10.25
N ALA A 237 -11.23 -2.34 -11.09
CA ALA A 237 -11.24 -2.51 -12.54
C ALA A 237 -10.86 -1.18 -13.19
N GLN A 238 -9.85 -1.20 -14.05
CA GLN A 238 -9.39 -0.03 -14.80
C GLN A 238 -9.50 -0.31 -16.30
N LEU A 239 -10.04 0.65 -17.03
CA LEU A 239 -10.08 0.65 -18.49
C LEU A 239 -8.99 1.61 -19.00
N TRP A 240 -8.06 1.07 -19.78
CA TRP A 240 -6.95 1.80 -20.37
C TRP A 240 -7.18 2.02 -21.87
N TYR A 241 -6.88 3.22 -22.35
CA TYR A 241 -6.92 3.56 -23.76
C TYR A 241 -5.50 3.91 -24.25
N LYS A 242 -4.95 3.11 -25.18
CA LYS A 242 -3.64 3.30 -25.84
C LYS A 242 -2.48 3.53 -24.87
N ASP A 243 -2.54 3.02 -23.66
CA ASP A 243 -1.56 3.32 -22.59
C ASP A 243 -1.37 4.82 -22.29
N LEU A 244 -2.30 5.67 -22.73
CA LEU A 244 -2.26 7.12 -22.55
C LEU A 244 -3.14 7.60 -21.40
N PHE A 245 -4.30 6.98 -21.26
CA PHE A 245 -5.31 7.38 -20.29
C PHE A 245 -5.97 6.14 -19.69
N SER A 246 -6.25 6.20 -18.40
CA SER A 246 -7.11 5.19 -17.76
C SER A 246 -8.18 5.82 -16.90
N PHE A 247 -9.28 5.12 -16.78
CA PHE A 247 -10.30 5.35 -15.77
C PHE A 247 -10.66 4.04 -15.11
N GLY A 248 -10.81 4.04 -13.79
CA GLY A 248 -11.13 2.85 -13.02
C GLY A 248 -11.97 3.15 -11.80
N LEU A 249 -12.60 2.09 -11.32
CA LEU A 249 -13.31 2.08 -10.06
C LEU A 249 -12.72 0.99 -9.16
N SER A 250 -12.72 1.25 -7.86
CA SER A 250 -12.35 0.29 -6.83
C SER A 250 -13.40 0.28 -5.73
N TYR A 251 -13.76 -0.91 -5.28
CA TYR A 251 -14.63 -1.10 -4.11
C TYR A 251 -13.83 -1.78 -3.01
N ARG A 252 -13.77 -1.12 -1.87
CA ARG A 252 -13.15 -1.64 -0.64
C ARG A 252 -14.24 -2.07 0.32
N THR A 253 -14.19 -3.33 0.73
CA THR A 253 -15.17 -3.89 1.66
C THR A 253 -15.17 -3.11 2.99
N GLY A 254 -16.37 -2.63 3.36
CA GLY A 254 -16.61 -1.95 4.64
C GLY A 254 -15.99 -0.55 4.79
N ASP A 255 -15.43 0.06 3.70
CA ASP A 255 -14.73 1.34 3.83
C ASP A 255 -15.11 2.35 2.75
N ALA A 256 -14.80 2.10 1.47
CA ALA A 256 -14.90 3.13 0.45
C ALA A 256 -15.16 2.60 -0.96
N ILE A 257 -15.70 3.49 -1.80
CA ILE A 257 -15.66 3.37 -3.26
C ILE A 257 -14.69 4.42 -3.79
N SER A 258 -13.83 4.03 -4.73
CA SER A 258 -12.81 4.92 -5.27
C SER A 258 -12.92 5.07 -6.77
N ALA A 259 -12.73 6.29 -7.24
CA ALA A 259 -12.51 6.57 -8.66
C ALA A 259 -11.01 6.83 -8.87
N ILE A 260 -10.46 6.25 -9.94
CA ILE A 260 -9.03 6.27 -10.23
C ILE A 260 -8.83 6.69 -11.67
N THR A 261 -7.86 7.56 -11.91
CA THR A 261 -7.47 7.93 -13.25
C THR A 261 -5.96 8.06 -13.36
N ASP A 262 -5.41 7.62 -14.49
CA ASP A 262 -4.01 7.83 -14.85
C ASP A 262 -3.93 8.53 -16.20
N ILE A 263 -3.00 9.46 -16.34
CA ILE A 263 -2.76 10.23 -17.55
C ILE A 263 -1.27 10.18 -17.85
N ALA A 264 -0.89 9.55 -18.96
CA ALA A 264 0.46 9.58 -19.48
C ALA A 264 0.68 10.91 -20.22
N ILE A 265 1.23 11.89 -19.51
CA ILE A 265 1.56 13.22 -20.07
C ILE A 265 2.64 13.08 -21.16
N SER A 266 3.55 12.14 -20.97
CA SER A 266 4.56 11.73 -21.95
C SER A 266 4.95 10.26 -21.75
N LYS A 267 5.86 9.73 -22.60
CA LYS A 267 6.41 8.39 -22.42
C LYS A 267 7.15 8.21 -21.08
N GLN A 268 7.58 9.30 -20.47
CA GLN A 268 8.31 9.31 -19.20
C GLN A 268 7.43 9.70 -18.00
N PHE A 269 6.49 10.61 -18.18
CA PHE A 269 5.70 11.19 -17.10
C PHE A 269 4.28 10.65 -17.09
N VAL A 270 3.87 10.14 -15.94
CA VAL A 270 2.49 9.74 -15.67
C VAL A 270 2.00 10.49 -14.43
N PHE A 271 0.87 11.14 -14.57
CA PHE A 271 0.09 11.70 -13.48
C PHE A 271 -1.04 10.74 -13.12
N SER A 272 -1.30 10.56 -11.84
CA SER A 272 -2.42 9.75 -11.38
C SER A 272 -3.12 10.42 -10.23
N TYR A 273 -4.43 10.21 -10.21
CA TYR A 273 -5.31 10.74 -9.20
C TYR A 273 -6.30 9.66 -8.76
N ALA A 274 -6.51 9.57 -7.46
CA ALA A 274 -7.56 8.75 -6.89
C ALA A 274 -8.40 9.58 -5.92
N TYR A 275 -9.71 9.35 -5.99
CA TYR A 275 -10.70 9.94 -5.10
C TYR A 275 -11.45 8.82 -4.38
N ASP A 276 -11.41 8.82 -3.03
CA ASP A 276 -12.16 7.90 -2.21
C ASP A 276 -13.40 8.56 -1.66
N TYR A 277 -14.52 7.92 -1.89
CA TYR A 277 -15.77 8.21 -1.22
C TYR A 277 -15.98 7.20 -0.09
N THR A 278 -15.86 7.65 1.14
CA THR A 278 -16.07 6.82 2.33
C THR A 278 -17.54 6.47 2.47
N ASN A 279 -17.86 5.16 2.52
CA ASN A 279 -19.24 4.67 2.71
C ASN A 279 -19.47 4.01 4.08
N SER A 280 -18.44 3.98 4.93
CA SER A 280 -18.51 3.51 6.33
C SER A 280 -19.12 4.56 7.25
N GLU A 281 -19.31 4.22 8.53
CA GLU A 281 -19.81 5.14 9.57
C GLU A 281 -18.94 6.39 9.74
N PHE A 282 -17.67 6.34 9.36
CA PHE A 282 -16.75 7.48 9.31
C PHE A 282 -17.17 8.58 8.32
N ARG A 283 -18.12 8.31 7.42
CA ARG A 283 -18.71 9.29 6.51
C ARG A 283 -19.22 10.54 7.21
N ASN A 284 -19.70 10.42 8.45
CA ASN A 284 -20.23 11.55 9.22
C ASN A 284 -19.13 12.48 9.74
N ILE A 285 -17.86 12.04 9.75
CA ILE A 285 -16.70 12.77 10.26
C ILE A 285 -15.88 13.31 9.09
N GLY A 286 -15.60 12.47 8.07
CA GLY A 286 -14.79 12.85 6.90
C GLY A 286 -15.19 12.03 5.68
N GLN A 287 -15.66 12.73 4.62
CA GLN A 287 -16.35 12.07 3.50
C GLN A 287 -15.43 11.58 2.38
N SER A 288 -14.22 12.10 2.28
CA SER A 288 -13.38 11.84 1.11
C SER A 288 -11.90 11.76 1.43
N ALA A 289 -11.15 11.09 0.56
CA ALA A 289 -9.73 11.17 0.50
C ALA A 289 -9.26 11.46 -0.94
N HIS A 290 -8.21 12.24 -1.06
CA HIS A 290 -7.58 12.61 -2.33
C HIS A 290 -6.16 12.07 -2.35
N GLU A 291 -5.77 11.48 -3.47
CA GLU A 291 -4.44 10.95 -3.67
C GLU A 291 -3.90 11.40 -5.02
N PHE A 292 -2.70 11.97 -4.99
CA PHE A 292 -1.99 12.48 -6.16
C PHE A 292 -0.66 11.78 -6.29
N ILE A 293 -0.31 11.38 -7.52
CA ILE A 293 0.94 10.72 -7.78
C ILE A 293 1.52 11.21 -9.09
N ILE A 294 2.82 11.49 -9.07
CA ILE A 294 3.61 11.78 -10.26
C ILE A 294 4.67 10.70 -10.38
N THR A 295 4.66 9.96 -11.48
CA THR A 295 5.65 8.95 -11.79
C THR A 295 6.52 9.43 -12.96
N TYR A 296 7.83 9.40 -12.77
CA TYR A 296 8.81 9.56 -13.83
C TYR A 296 9.52 8.24 -14.09
N GLN A 297 9.56 7.83 -15.36
CA GLN A 297 10.16 6.57 -15.77
C GLN A 297 11.08 6.74 -16.97
N TRP A 298 12.23 6.03 -16.96
CA TRP A 298 13.16 6.05 -18.09
C TRP A 298 13.83 4.69 -18.27
N ALA A 299 14.12 4.34 -19.53
CA ALA A 299 14.85 3.12 -19.86
C ALA A 299 16.35 3.40 -19.86
N LYS A 300 17.15 2.48 -19.34
CA LYS A 300 18.61 2.52 -19.48
C LYS A 300 18.96 2.07 -20.90
N LYS A 301 19.73 2.86 -21.64
CA LYS A 301 19.99 2.72 -23.10
C LYS A 301 20.54 1.36 -23.59
N ASN A 302 20.95 0.43 -22.70
CA ASN A 302 21.65 -0.80 -23.08
C ASN A 302 21.12 -2.09 -22.41
N VAL A 303 19.88 -2.08 -21.91
CA VAL A 303 19.31 -3.29 -21.29
C VAL A 303 18.47 -4.02 -22.34
N LYS A 304 18.98 -5.14 -22.88
CA LYS A 304 18.18 -6.09 -23.65
C LYS A 304 17.34 -6.93 -22.71
N VAL A 305 16.22 -6.38 -22.27
CA VAL A 305 15.24 -7.15 -21.48
C VAL A 305 14.42 -8.01 -22.44
N PRO A 306 14.23 -9.29 -22.16
CA PRO A 306 13.32 -10.12 -22.95
C PRO A 306 11.94 -9.45 -23.03
N SER A 307 11.31 -9.47 -24.20
CA SER A 307 10.05 -8.79 -24.56
C SER A 307 8.79 -9.24 -23.76
N ILE A 308 8.99 -9.83 -22.62
CA ILE A 308 8.02 -10.51 -21.78
C ILE A 308 7.29 -9.54 -20.82
N HIS A 309 7.82 -8.32 -20.67
CA HIS A 309 7.34 -7.41 -19.63
C HIS A 309 6.44 -6.29 -20.17
N LYS A 310 5.31 -6.64 -20.81
CA LYS A 310 4.27 -5.63 -21.08
C LYS A 310 3.76 -4.97 -19.79
N PHE A 311 3.84 -5.67 -18.66
CA PHE A 311 3.54 -5.10 -17.33
C PHE A 311 4.51 -4.03 -16.88
N SER A 312 5.75 -3.98 -17.41
CA SER A 312 6.73 -2.98 -17.04
C SER A 312 6.56 -1.65 -17.77
N THR A 313 5.86 -1.66 -18.89
CA THR A 313 5.61 -0.45 -19.69
C THR A 313 4.39 0.32 -19.24
N LEU A 314 3.52 -0.34 -18.48
CA LEU A 314 2.33 0.28 -17.92
C LEU A 314 2.65 0.82 -16.53
N PRO A 315 2.28 2.04 -16.19
CA PRO A 315 2.71 2.69 -14.96
C PRO A 315 2.25 1.97 -13.70
N ARG A 316 1.26 1.03 -13.79
CA ARG A 316 0.65 0.48 -12.55
C ARG A 316 -0.14 -0.79 -12.75
N PHE A 317 -0.08 -1.62 -11.76
CA PHE A 317 -1.00 -2.68 -11.43
C PHE A 317 -1.66 -2.41 -10.11
#